data_2614b8da62942bfacbf9a495232aeb20
#
_entry.id   2614b8da62942bfacbf9a495232aeb20
#
_cell.length_a   1.000
_cell.length_b   1.000
_cell.length_c   1.000
_cell.angle_alpha   90.00
_cell.angle_beta   90.00
_cell.angle_gamma   90.00
#
_symmetry.space_group_name_H-M   'P 1'
#
loop_
_entity.id
_entity.type
_entity.pdbx_description
1 polymer ?
#
loop_
_entity_poly.entity_id
_entity_poly.type
_entity_poly.pdbx_seq_one_letter_code
_entity_poly.pdbx_strand_id
1 'polypeptide(L)'
;SGGIVALGKYKNSLIFWQIEAICEKYGVTLKTPIKDIPEEAIDEIMNGTDERLQIKNDSLGTSNYFLSYEGVAKYILMQQESEASASAQKWAGQFIRMATCPECNGQRLNKEALHYKIAGKNIAELSAMDISELYEWLEGVEEQLNPKQRQIAVEILKEIRSRLKFLLDVGLDYLALNRASATLSGGESQRIRLATQIGSQLVNVLYILDEPSIGLHQRDNVRLINSLKE
;
A
#
# COMPACT_ATOMS: atom_id res chain seq x y z
N SER A 1 1.70 -23.40 -26.04
CA SER A 1 0.46 -22.65 -26.01
C SER A 1 0.19 -21.84 -24.73
N GLY A 2 1.15 -21.33 -24.00
CA GLY A 2 0.93 -20.31 -22.95
C GLY A 2 0.08 -20.75 -21.75
N GLY A 3 0.34 -21.90 -21.18
CA GLY A 3 -0.37 -22.43 -20.00
C GLY A 3 -0.22 -21.51 -18.78
N ILE A 4 0.89 -20.82 -18.63
CA ILE A 4 1.12 -19.74 -17.66
C ILE A 4 0.95 -18.42 -18.41
N VAL A 5 -0.19 -17.76 -18.21
CA VAL A 5 -0.57 -16.53 -18.95
C VAL A 5 0.50 -15.44 -18.85
N ALA A 6 1.08 -15.28 -17.68
CA ALA A 6 2.12 -14.26 -17.45
C ALA A 6 3.37 -14.50 -18.29
N LEU A 7 3.81 -15.71 -18.51
CA LEU A 7 5.00 -16.04 -19.32
C LEU A 7 4.71 -16.10 -20.82
N GLY A 8 3.45 -16.31 -21.20
CA GLY A 8 3.02 -16.41 -22.59
C GLY A 8 3.53 -17.67 -23.29
N LYS A 9 3.91 -17.52 -24.58
CA LYS A 9 4.48 -18.62 -25.35
C LYS A 9 5.93 -18.90 -24.93
N TYR A 10 6.38 -20.14 -25.13
CA TYR A 10 7.77 -20.54 -24.87
C TYR A 10 8.77 -19.57 -25.51
N LYS A 11 9.76 -19.20 -24.72
CA LYS A 11 10.93 -18.42 -25.14
C LYS A 11 12.17 -19.11 -24.62
N ASN A 12 13.25 -19.06 -25.38
CA ASN A 12 14.54 -19.58 -24.95
C ASN A 12 15.16 -18.63 -23.89
N SER A 13 14.74 -18.79 -22.64
CA SER A 13 15.14 -17.96 -21.52
C SER A 13 15.25 -18.76 -20.22
N LEU A 14 16.04 -18.23 -19.28
CA LEU A 14 16.36 -18.90 -18.02
C LEU A 14 15.12 -19.42 -17.27
N ILE A 15 14.06 -18.62 -17.18
CA ILE A 15 12.84 -19.02 -16.47
C ILE A 15 12.18 -20.26 -17.08
N PHE A 16 12.18 -20.38 -18.41
CA PHE A 16 11.65 -21.57 -19.09
C PHE A 16 12.53 -22.79 -18.91
N TRP A 17 13.85 -22.63 -18.85
CA TRP A 17 14.77 -23.74 -18.55
C TRP A 17 14.59 -24.25 -17.12
N GLN A 18 14.37 -23.34 -16.17
CA GLN A 18 14.09 -23.71 -14.78
C GLN A 18 12.75 -24.46 -14.66
N ILE A 19 11.71 -24.00 -15.34
CA ILE A 19 10.41 -24.69 -15.39
C ILE A 19 10.54 -26.06 -16.06
N GLU A 20 11.35 -26.16 -17.10
CA GLU A 20 11.62 -27.44 -17.79
C GLU A 20 12.30 -28.43 -16.85
N ALA A 21 13.29 -27.99 -16.08
CA ALA A 21 13.94 -28.84 -15.08
C ALA A 21 12.97 -29.34 -13.99
N ILE A 22 12.01 -28.50 -13.54
CA ILE A 22 10.95 -28.94 -12.62
C ILE A 22 10.05 -29.96 -13.32
N CYS A 23 9.63 -29.70 -14.55
CA CYS A 23 8.83 -30.65 -15.30
C CYS A 23 9.52 -32.02 -15.43
N GLU A 24 10.82 -32.04 -15.74
CA GLU A 24 11.63 -33.28 -15.82
C GLU A 24 11.65 -34.04 -14.48
N LYS A 25 11.81 -33.33 -13.35
CA LYS A 25 11.76 -33.89 -11.99
C LYS A 25 10.49 -34.70 -11.74
N TYR A 26 9.36 -34.24 -12.27
CA TYR A 26 8.05 -34.86 -12.11
C TYR A 26 7.64 -35.75 -13.29
N GLY A 27 8.54 -36.02 -14.25
CA GLY A 27 8.30 -36.88 -15.39
C GLY A 27 7.32 -36.32 -16.42
N VAL A 28 7.13 -35.01 -16.44
CA VAL A 28 6.28 -34.29 -17.41
C VAL A 28 7.11 -33.36 -18.30
N THR A 29 6.51 -32.73 -19.28
CA THR A 29 7.19 -31.85 -20.22
C THR A 29 6.44 -30.53 -20.35
N LEU A 30 7.09 -29.50 -20.89
CA LEU A 30 6.44 -28.21 -21.21
C LEU A 30 5.26 -28.31 -22.19
N LYS A 31 5.07 -29.45 -22.84
CA LYS A 31 3.95 -29.73 -23.75
C LYS A 31 2.79 -30.43 -23.07
N THR A 32 2.98 -30.96 -21.85
CA THR A 32 1.95 -31.64 -21.07
C THR A 32 0.85 -30.63 -20.72
N PRO A 33 -0.44 -30.98 -20.94
CA PRO A 33 -1.56 -30.13 -20.52
C PRO A 33 -1.52 -29.87 -19.01
N ILE A 34 -1.83 -28.65 -18.57
CA ILE A 34 -1.76 -28.26 -17.15
C ILE A 34 -2.58 -29.19 -16.24
N LYS A 35 -3.73 -29.65 -16.71
CA LYS A 35 -4.59 -30.59 -15.97
C LYS A 35 -3.93 -31.95 -15.68
N ASP A 36 -2.90 -32.30 -16.44
CA ASP A 36 -2.19 -33.59 -16.35
C ASP A 36 -0.83 -33.40 -15.63
N ILE A 37 -0.51 -32.21 -15.17
CA ILE A 37 0.69 -31.91 -14.38
C ILE A 37 0.37 -32.12 -12.90
N PRO A 38 1.21 -32.83 -12.11
CA PRO A 38 1.02 -32.97 -10.67
C PRO A 38 0.91 -31.60 -9.96
N GLU A 39 0.07 -31.53 -8.94
CA GLU A 39 -0.18 -30.29 -8.19
C GLU A 39 1.09 -29.76 -7.52
N GLU A 40 1.94 -30.66 -7.02
CA GLU A 40 3.24 -30.33 -6.43
C GLU A 40 4.18 -29.65 -7.44
N ALA A 41 4.17 -30.11 -8.70
CA ALA A 41 4.95 -29.50 -9.77
C ALA A 41 4.42 -28.09 -10.12
N ILE A 42 3.10 -27.92 -10.11
CA ILE A 42 2.48 -26.60 -10.34
C ILE A 42 2.84 -25.65 -9.19
N ASP A 43 2.81 -26.13 -7.96
CA ASP A 43 3.18 -25.34 -6.78
C ASP A 43 4.65 -24.90 -6.84
N GLU A 44 5.58 -25.82 -7.12
CA GLU A 44 7.00 -25.46 -7.30
C GLU A 44 7.20 -24.47 -8.47
N ILE A 45 6.48 -24.63 -9.58
CA ILE A 45 6.56 -23.68 -10.72
C ILE A 45 6.07 -22.28 -10.30
N MET A 46 4.99 -22.21 -9.54
CA MET A 46 4.38 -20.92 -9.17
C MET A 46 5.09 -20.24 -8.01
N ASN A 47 5.44 -20.99 -6.96
CA ASN A 47 5.90 -20.47 -5.70
C ASN A 47 7.42 -20.64 -5.47
N GLY A 48 8.08 -21.44 -6.32
CA GLY A 48 9.51 -21.73 -6.21
C GLY A 48 9.81 -22.99 -5.40
N THR A 49 11.09 -23.32 -5.32
CA THR A 49 11.59 -24.48 -4.56
C THR A 49 12.90 -24.10 -3.86
N ASP A 50 13.11 -24.67 -2.66
CA ASP A 50 14.38 -24.53 -1.93
C ASP A 50 15.50 -25.41 -2.52
N GLU A 51 15.14 -26.35 -3.38
CA GLU A 51 16.10 -27.22 -4.05
C GLU A 51 16.80 -26.46 -5.19
N ARG A 52 18.08 -26.74 -5.37
CA ARG A 52 18.82 -26.24 -6.53
C ARG A 52 18.49 -27.07 -7.77
N LEU A 53 17.93 -26.42 -8.76
CA LEU A 53 17.60 -27.06 -10.03
C LEU A 53 18.85 -27.20 -10.90
N GLN A 54 19.06 -28.43 -11.42
CA GLN A 54 20.10 -28.68 -12.42
C GLN A 54 19.58 -28.27 -13.80
N ILE A 55 20.15 -27.23 -14.37
CA ILE A 55 19.78 -26.73 -15.70
C ILE A 55 20.68 -27.41 -16.75
N LYS A 56 20.06 -28.10 -17.69
CA LYS A 56 20.70 -28.70 -18.84
C LYS A 56 20.45 -27.81 -20.05
N ASN A 57 21.46 -27.08 -20.52
CA ASN A 57 21.32 -26.28 -21.73
C ASN A 57 22.61 -26.28 -22.50
N ASP A 58 22.57 -26.81 -23.72
CA ASP A 58 23.72 -26.90 -24.65
C ASP A 58 24.25 -25.52 -25.02
N SER A 59 23.43 -24.46 -24.97
CA SER A 59 23.85 -23.09 -25.28
C SER A 59 24.77 -22.48 -24.23
N LEU A 60 24.84 -23.05 -23.00
CA LEU A 60 25.69 -22.57 -21.91
C LEU A 60 27.06 -23.26 -21.86
N GLY A 61 27.33 -24.21 -22.76
CA GLY A 61 28.64 -24.85 -22.93
C GLY A 61 29.08 -25.81 -21.83
N THR A 62 28.28 -25.95 -20.74
CA THR A 62 28.53 -26.88 -19.62
C THR A 62 27.18 -27.43 -19.09
N SER A 63 27.18 -28.73 -18.83
CA SER A 63 25.95 -29.47 -18.49
C SER A 63 25.53 -29.45 -17.00
N ASN A 64 26.14 -28.62 -16.14
CA ASN A 64 25.94 -28.69 -14.68
C ASN A 64 25.84 -27.31 -14.03
N TYR A 65 24.84 -26.53 -14.40
CA TYR A 65 24.48 -25.34 -13.61
C TYR A 65 23.41 -25.69 -12.57
N PHE A 66 23.68 -25.40 -11.30
CA PHE A 66 22.71 -25.50 -10.22
C PHE A 66 22.21 -24.11 -9.84
N LEU A 67 20.94 -23.82 -10.06
CA LEU A 67 20.34 -22.52 -9.80
C LEU A 67 19.15 -22.66 -8.85
N SER A 68 18.98 -21.68 -7.97
CA SER A 68 17.76 -21.51 -7.18
C SER A 68 16.61 -21.02 -8.08
N TYR A 69 15.42 -21.44 -7.77
CA TYR A 69 14.21 -21.02 -8.48
C TYR A 69 13.19 -20.45 -7.49
N GLU A 70 12.85 -19.19 -7.64
CA GLU A 70 12.00 -18.47 -6.72
C GLU A 70 10.53 -18.43 -7.12
N GLY A 71 10.16 -19.05 -8.22
CA GLY A 71 8.79 -19.15 -8.72
C GLY A 71 8.35 -18.01 -9.64
N VAL A 72 7.31 -18.30 -10.43
CA VAL A 72 6.70 -17.31 -11.35
C VAL A 72 6.07 -16.16 -10.57
N ALA A 73 5.46 -16.41 -9.41
CA ALA A 73 4.84 -15.36 -8.59
C ALA A 73 5.86 -14.32 -8.15
N LYS A 74 7.02 -14.75 -7.63
CA LYS A 74 8.09 -13.83 -7.22
C LYS A 74 8.72 -13.11 -8.41
N TYR A 75 8.88 -13.80 -9.54
CA TYR A 75 9.33 -13.17 -10.78
C TYR A 75 8.44 -12.00 -11.20
N ILE A 76 7.10 -12.16 -11.11
CA ILE A 76 6.14 -11.09 -11.41
C ILE A 76 6.28 -9.94 -10.41
N LEU A 77 6.39 -10.23 -9.11
CA LEU A 77 6.56 -9.21 -8.07
C LEU A 77 7.81 -8.36 -8.27
N MET A 78 8.94 -8.99 -8.61
CA MET A 78 10.19 -8.29 -8.91
C MET A 78 10.06 -7.31 -10.10
N GLN A 79 9.22 -7.63 -11.10
CA GLN A 79 8.97 -6.73 -12.23
C GLN A 79 8.12 -5.51 -11.86
N GLN A 80 7.53 -5.46 -10.67
CA GLN A 80 6.78 -4.31 -10.19
C GLN A 80 7.64 -3.33 -9.39
N GLU A 81 8.84 -3.72 -9.01
CA GLU A 81 9.76 -2.87 -8.25
C GLU A 81 10.21 -1.64 -9.05
N SER A 82 10.62 -0.59 -8.33
CA SER A 82 10.94 0.72 -8.91
C SER A 82 12.10 0.72 -9.92
N GLU A 83 12.96 -0.27 -9.86
CA GLU A 83 14.09 -0.43 -10.77
C GLU A 83 13.71 -1.07 -12.13
N ALA A 84 12.53 -1.65 -12.23
CA ALA A 84 12.05 -2.23 -13.47
C ALA A 84 11.58 -1.16 -14.47
N SER A 85 11.63 -1.48 -15.77
CA SER A 85 11.12 -0.57 -16.80
C SER A 85 9.61 -0.33 -16.65
N ALA A 86 9.13 0.86 -17.08
CA ALA A 86 7.70 1.20 -17.01
C ALA A 86 6.80 0.18 -17.75
N SER A 87 7.30 -0.44 -18.81
CA SER A 87 6.59 -1.51 -19.53
C SER A 87 6.50 -2.79 -18.72
N ALA A 88 7.55 -3.16 -17.99
CA ALA A 88 7.57 -4.32 -17.12
C ALA A 88 6.65 -4.14 -15.93
N GLN A 89 6.66 -2.97 -15.31
CA GLN A 89 5.74 -2.62 -14.21
C GLN A 89 4.27 -2.67 -14.65
N LYS A 90 3.94 -2.11 -15.82
CA LYS A 90 2.58 -2.16 -16.39
C LYS A 90 2.15 -3.59 -16.69
N TRP A 91 3.06 -4.43 -17.20
CA TRP A 91 2.79 -5.83 -17.46
C TRP A 91 2.56 -6.60 -16.15
N ALA A 92 3.44 -6.46 -15.15
CA ALA A 92 3.32 -7.12 -13.85
C ALA A 92 2.02 -6.73 -13.12
N GLY A 93 1.62 -5.44 -13.18
CA GLY A 93 0.39 -4.94 -12.59
C GLY A 93 -0.90 -5.61 -13.08
N GLN A 94 -0.88 -6.29 -14.24
CA GLN A 94 -2.03 -7.05 -14.73
C GLN A 94 -2.27 -8.36 -13.94
N PHE A 95 -1.25 -8.86 -13.25
CA PHE A 95 -1.28 -10.13 -12.50
C PHE A 95 -1.29 -9.93 -11.00
N ILE A 96 -1.15 -8.70 -10.52
CA ILE A 96 -1.08 -8.36 -9.10
C ILE A 96 -2.36 -7.65 -8.68
N ARG A 97 -2.93 -8.09 -7.56
CA ARG A 97 -4.06 -7.44 -6.92
C ARG A 97 -3.71 -7.07 -5.50
N MET A 98 -4.04 -5.84 -5.11
CA MET A 98 -3.98 -5.44 -3.71
C MET A 98 -5.11 -6.14 -2.95
N ALA A 99 -4.75 -6.87 -1.91
CA ALA A 99 -5.69 -7.53 -1.02
C ALA A 99 -5.53 -7.00 0.40
N THR A 100 -6.62 -7.00 1.16
CA THR A 100 -6.56 -6.69 2.59
C THR A 100 -5.78 -7.78 3.31
N CYS A 101 -4.78 -7.39 4.09
CA CYS A 101 -3.97 -8.33 4.87
C CYS A 101 -4.87 -9.10 5.85
N PRO A 102 -4.87 -10.45 5.82
CA PRO A 102 -5.72 -11.26 6.71
C PRO A 102 -5.30 -11.17 8.18
N GLU A 103 -4.04 -10.85 8.49
CA GLU A 103 -3.54 -10.72 9.85
C GLU A 103 -4.04 -9.44 10.53
N CYS A 104 -3.90 -8.29 9.86
CA CYS A 104 -4.26 -7.00 10.44
C CYS A 104 -5.56 -6.41 9.88
N ASN A 105 -6.26 -7.10 8.98
CA ASN A 105 -7.50 -6.64 8.35
C ASN A 105 -7.44 -5.18 7.84
N GLY A 106 -6.28 -4.81 7.27
CA GLY A 106 -6.04 -3.46 6.76
C GLY A 106 -5.64 -2.41 7.81
N GLN A 107 -5.61 -2.76 9.09
CA GLN A 107 -5.29 -1.82 10.19
C GLN A 107 -3.79 -1.45 10.25
N ARG A 108 -2.89 -2.26 9.64
CA ARG A 108 -1.42 -2.05 9.62
C ARG A 108 -0.77 -2.02 11.00
N LEU A 109 -1.43 -2.57 12.00
CA LEU A 109 -1.00 -2.64 13.39
C LEU A 109 -0.96 -4.10 13.85
N ASN A 110 -0.07 -4.40 14.79
CA ASN A 110 -0.08 -5.69 15.48
C ASN A 110 -1.24 -5.76 16.49
N LYS A 111 -1.60 -6.99 16.89
CA LYS A 111 -2.73 -7.22 17.80
C LYS A 111 -2.49 -6.58 19.17
N GLU A 112 -1.25 -6.50 19.62
CA GLU A 112 -0.89 -5.93 20.93
C GLU A 112 -1.13 -4.43 20.98
N ALA A 113 -0.84 -3.69 19.90
CA ALA A 113 -1.12 -2.26 19.82
C ALA A 113 -2.62 -1.92 19.94
N LEU A 114 -3.49 -2.84 19.53
CA LEU A 114 -4.95 -2.65 19.59
C LEU A 114 -5.55 -2.80 20.99
N HIS A 115 -4.77 -3.33 21.96
CA HIS A 115 -5.21 -3.42 23.34
C HIS A 115 -5.15 -2.06 24.07
N TYR A 116 -4.36 -1.11 23.59
CA TYR A 116 -4.29 0.23 24.16
C TYR A 116 -5.52 1.05 23.72
N LYS A 117 -6.32 1.46 24.70
CA LYS A 117 -7.55 2.22 24.46
C LYS A 117 -7.55 3.53 25.23
N ILE A 118 -8.09 4.57 24.59
CA ILE A 118 -8.37 5.88 25.18
C ILE A 118 -9.89 6.07 25.09
N ALA A 119 -10.55 6.30 26.21
CA ALA A 119 -12.01 6.43 26.24
C ALA A 119 -12.74 5.31 25.46
N GLY A 120 -12.28 4.07 25.64
CA GLY A 120 -12.88 2.87 25.04
C GLY A 120 -12.49 2.57 23.61
N LYS A 121 -11.81 3.47 22.89
CA LYS A 121 -11.40 3.31 21.49
C LYS A 121 -9.88 3.10 21.34
N ASN A 122 -9.48 2.20 20.43
CA ASN A 122 -8.09 2.01 20.05
C ASN A 122 -7.70 2.88 18.84
N ILE A 123 -6.42 2.93 18.53
CA ILE A 123 -5.89 3.79 17.46
C ILE A 123 -6.44 3.41 16.07
N ALA A 124 -6.74 2.13 15.79
CA ALA A 124 -7.31 1.71 14.51
C ALA A 124 -8.76 2.19 14.37
N GLU A 125 -9.55 2.09 15.44
CA GLU A 125 -10.92 2.61 15.48
C GLU A 125 -10.95 4.12 15.28
N LEU A 126 -10.08 4.86 15.97
CA LEU A 126 -9.96 6.31 15.80
C LEU A 126 -9.50 6.70 14.39
N SER A 127 -8.55 5.98 13.82
CA SER A 127 -8.04 6.26 12.46
C SER A 127 -9.04 5.93 11.36
N ALA A 128 -10.05 5.10 11.64
CA ALA A 128 -11.10 4.74 10.70
C ALA A 128 -12.30 5.70 10.72
N MET A 129 -12.38 6.58 11.70
CA MET A 129 -13.39 7.64 11.74
C MET A 129 -13.14 8.69 10.66
N ASP A 130 -14.21 9.29 10.18
CA ASP A 130 -14.09 10.51 9.38
C ASP A 130 -13.49 11.63 10.23
N ILE A 131 -12.76 12.55 9.59
CA ILE A 131 -12.08 13.65 10.28
C ILE A 131 -13.04 14.48 11.12
N SER A 132 -14.29 14.70 10.66
CA SER A 132 -15.33 15.37 11.43
C SER A 132 -15.69 14.61 12.70
N GLU A 133 -15.96 13.31 12.61
CA GLU A 133 -16.29 12.46 13.76
C GLU A 133 -15.12 12.36 14.75
N LEU A 134 -13.90 12.24 14.23
CA LEU A 134 -12.70 12.22 15.07
C LEU A 134 -12.49 13.53 15.81
N TYR A 135 -12.75 14.66 15.17
CA TYR A 135 -12.64 15.97 15.78
C TYR A 135 -13.68 16.12 16.93
N GLU A 136 -14.94 15.77 16.68
CA GLU A 136 -16.01 15.80 17.70
C GLU A 136 -15.68 14.87 18.88
N TRP A 137 -15.18 13.66 18.60
CA TRP A 137 -14.77 12.74 19.65
C TRP A 137 -13.64 13.31 20.52
N LEU A 138 -12.67 14.00 19.90
CA LEU A 138 -11.56 14.63 20.61
C LEU A 138 -12.03 15.82 21.48
N GLU A 139 -13.07 16.53 21.09
CA GLU A 139 -13.66 17.61 21.91
C GLU A 139 -14.19 17.07 23.26
N GLY A 140 -14.80 15.88 23.25
CA GLY A 140 -15.38 15.27 24.44
C GLY A 140 -14.44 14.33 25.23
N VAL A 141 -13.27 13.98 24.70
CA VAL A 141 -12.42 12.95 25.30
C VAL A 141 -11.84 13.35 26.68
N GLU A 142 -11.60 14.62 26.91
CA GLU A 142 -11.00 15.11 28.16
C GLU A 142 -11.86 14.83 29.38
N GLU A 143 -13.19 14.80 29.23
CA GLU A 143 -14.13 14.49 30.30
C GLU A 143 -14.04 13.04 30.77
N GLN A 144 -13.56 12.16 29.86
CA GLN A 144 -13.41 10.71 30.11
C GLN A 144 -12.01 10.34 30.64
N LEU A 145 -11.09 11.30 30.70
CA LEU A 145 -9.72 11.09 31.19
C LEU A 145 -9.63 11.36 32.69
N ASN A 146 -8.83 10.55 33.39
CA ASN A 146 -8.49 10.85 34.77
C ASN A 146 -7.57 12.10 34.87
N PRO A 147 -7.44 12.75 36.06
CA PRO A 147 -6.68 14.01 36.21
C PRO A 147 -5.25 13.92 35.71
N LYS A 148 -4.56 12.80 35.95
CA LYS A 148 -3.17 12.59 35.50
C LYS A 148 -3.09 12.48 33.97
N GLN A 149 -3.99 11.69 33.37
CA GLN A 149 -4.07 11.55 31.92
C GLN A 149 -4.40 12.89 31.25
N ARG A 150 -5.35 13.65 31.83
CA ARG A 150 -5.74 14.97 31.33
C ARG A 150 -4.55 15.92 31.30
N GLN A 151 -3.74 15.98 32.38
CA GLN A 151 -2.55 16.82 32.44
C GLN A 151 -1.54 16.47 31.35
N ILE A 152 -1.33 15.20 31.05
CA ILE A 152 -0.43 14.72 29.97
C ILE A 152 -1.01 15.07 28.60
N ALA A 153 -2.32 14.93 28.43
CA ALA A 153 -2.98 15.02 27.15
C ALA A 153 -3.20 16.46 26.64
N VAL A 154 -3.23 17.47 27.52
CA VAL A 154 -3.59 18.86 27.17
C VAL A 154 -2.89 19.38 25.93
N GLU A 155 -1.57 19.40 25.92
CA GLU A 155 -0.81 19.94 24.79
C GLU A 155 -0.94 19.05 23.54
N ILE A 156 -0.99 17.73 23.72
CA ILE A 156 -1.16 16.75 22.62
C ILE A 156 -2.53 16.94 21.96
N LEU A 157 -3.58 17.03 22.74
CA LEU A 157 -4.95 17.20 22.21
C LEU A 157 -5.10 18.55 21.50
N LYS A 158 -4.53 19.60 22.06
CA LYS A 158 -4.50 20.94 21.43
C LYS A 158 -3.89 20.89 20.05
N GLU A 159 -2.72 20.26 19.93
CA GLU A 159 -2.01 20.13 18.65
C GLU A 159 -2.80 19.26 17.64
N ILE A 160 -3.35 18.12 18.08
CA ILE A 160 -4.14 17.24 17.21
C ILE A 160 -5.41 17.97 16.73
N ARG A 161 -6.15 18.65 17.62
CA ARG A 161 -7.35 19.42 17.25
C ARG A 161 -7.02 20.52 16.25
N SER A 162 -5.92 21.24 16.45
CA SER A 162 -5.48 22.27 15.51
C SER A 162 -5.24 21.70 14.12
N ARG A 163 -4.52 20.59 14.01
CA ARG A 163 -4.25 19.93 12.72
C ARG A 163 -5.50 19.38 12.05
N LEU A 164 -6.40 18.77 12.82
CA LEU A 164 -7.68 18.28 12.27
C LEU A 164 -8.57 19.45 11.82
N LYS A 165 -8.57 20.57 12.55
CA LYS A 165 -9.30 21.77 12.15
C LYS A 165 -8.85 22.28 10.78
N PHE A 166 -7.54 22.31 10.50
CA PHE A 166 -7.06 22.69 9.16
C PHE A 166 -7.57 21.73 8.07
N LEU A 167 -7.66 20.44 8.33
CA LEU A 167 -8.23 19.47 7.38
C LEU A 167 -9.73 19.73 7.15
N LEU A 168 -10.48 20.07 8.21
CA LEU A 168 -11.89 20.45 8.10
C LEU A 168 -12.07 21.75 7.29
N ASP A 169 -11.20 22.74 7.52
CA ASP A 169 -11.27 24.05 6.86
C ASP A 169 -11.00 23.95 5.36
N VAL A 170 -10.19 22.97 4.91
CA VAL A 170 -9.97 22.71 3.49
C VAL A 170 -11.01 21.72 2.89
N GLY A 171 -12.08 21.38 3.62
CA GLY A 171 -13.17 20.53 3.14
C GLY A 171 -12.79 19.05 2.98
N LEU A 172 -11.99 18.51 3.90
CA LEU A 172 -11.61 17.09 3.94
C LEU A 172 -12.25 16.34 5.12
N ASP A 173 -13.42 16.80 5.55
CA ASP A 173 -14.21 16.29 6.67
C ASP A 173 -14.57 14.80 6.56
N TYR A 174 -14.80 14.33 5.34
CA TYR A 174 -15.19 12.96 4.99
C TYR A 174 -14.02 11.97 4.87
N LEU A 175 -12.78 12.41 4.96
CA LEU A 175 -11.63 11.51 4.88
C LEU A 175 -11.37 10.83 6.22
N ALA A 176 -10.87 9.60 6.16
CA ALA A 176 -10.36 8.87 7.31
C ALA A 176 -8.82 8.81 7.27
N LEU A 177 -8.17 8.84 8.45
CA LEU A 177 -6.70 8.83 8.55
C LEU A 177 -6.06 7.53 8.06
N ASN A 178 -6.78 6.41 8.08
CA ASN A 178 -6.31 5.12 7.60
C ASN A 178 -6.38 4.97 6.07
N ARG A 179 -6.94 5.94 5.35
CA ARG A 179 -7.06 5.89 3.89
C ARG A 179 -5.69 5.88 3.23
N ALA A 180 -5.49 4.95 2.30
CA ALA A 180 -4.23 4.85 1.58
C ALA A 180 -4.01 6.05 0.66
N SER A 181 -2.83 6.68 0.72
CA SER A 181 -2.48 7.86 -0.07
C SER A 181 -2.62 7.66 -1.58
N ALA A 182 -2.37 6.43 -2.07
CA ALA A 182 -2.55 6.07 -3.48
C ALA A 182 -4.02 6.13 -3.96
N THR A 183 -4.99 6.17 -3.05
CA THR A 183 -6.42 6.28 -3.38
C THR A 183 -6.94 7.71 -3.35
N LEU A 184 -6.10 8.68 -2.97
CA LEU A 184 -6.46 10.09 -2.94
C LEU A 184 -6.53 10.64 -4.37
N SER A 185 -7.54 11.46 -4.63
CA SER A 185 -7.61 12.26 -5.84
C SER A 185 -6.54 13.37 -5.84
N GLY A 186 -6.23 13.92 -7.01
CA GLY A 186 -5.30 15.04 -7.11
C GLY A 186 -5.71 16.24 -6.26
N GLY A 187 -7.01 16.58 -6.23
CA GLY A 187 -7.55 17.65 -5.40
C GLY A 187 -7.46 17.37 -3.90
N GLU A 188 -7.71 16.13 -3.45
CA GLU A 188 -7.53 15.74 -2.04
C GLU A 188 -6.07 15.86 -1.61
N SER A 189 -5.14 15.37 -2.44
CA SER A 189 -3.71 15.46 -2.17
C SER A 189 -3.22 16.91 -2.10
N GLN A 190 -3.72 17.77 -2.97
CA GLN A 190 -3.40 19.20 -2.96
C GLN A 190 -3.92 19.89 -1.69
N ARG A 191 -5.15 19.60 -1.27
CA ARG A 191 -5.74 20.13 -0.04
C ARG A 191 -5.03 19.66 1.22
N ILE A 192 -4.60 18.40 1.28
CA ILE A 192 -3.76 17.91 2.40
C ILE A 192 -2.45 18.68 2.47
N ARG A 193 -1.79 18.92 1.33
CA ARG A 193 -0.57 19.74 1.30
C ARG A 193 -0.83 21.17 1.79
N LEU A 194 -1.93 21.77 1.35
CA LEU A 194 -2.33 23.10 1.77
C LEU A 194 -2.59 23.17 3.28
N ALA A 195 -3.37 22.22 3.83
CA ALA A 195 -3.61 22.12 5.27
C ALA A 195 -2.29 21.95 6.06
N THR A 196 -1.33 21.19 5.53
CA THR A 196 -0.02 21.02 6.16
C THR A 196 0.80 22.33 6.15
N GLN A 197 0.74 23.09 5.07
CA GLN A 197 1.46 24.38 4.95
C GLN A 197 0.87 25.42 5.90
N ILE A 198 -0.45 25.60 5.91
CA ILE A 198 -1.16 26.52 6.81
C ILE A 198 -0.94 26.08 8.26
N GLY A 199 -1.11 24.78 8.53
CA GLY A 199 -0.98 24.19 9.86
C GLY A 199 0.43 24.27 10.46
N SER A 200 1.46 24.57 9.66
CA SER A 200 2.81 24.79 10.17
C SER A 200 2.94 26.10 10.99
N GLN A 201 1.99 27.02 10.85
CA GLN A 201 1.95 28.33 11.52
C GLN A 201 3.29 29.07 11.50
N LEU A 202 4.08 28.89 10.42
CA LEU A 202 5.36 29.58 10.28
C LEU A 202 5.11 31.06 10.02
N VAL A 203 5.58 31.91 10.90
CA VAL A 203 5.56 33.38 10.75
C VAL A 203 6.74 33.84 9.89
N ASN A 204 6.53 34.95 9.16
CA ASN A 204 7.54 35.54 8.24
C ASN A 204 7.91 34.66 7.04
N VAL A 205 7.00 33.78 6.60
CA VAL A 205 7.14 32.95 5.39
C VAL A 205 6.13 33.43 4.35
N LEU A 206 6.59 33.59 3.11
CA LEU A 206 5.71 33.83 1.96
C LEU A 206 5.19 32.52 1.39
N TYR A 207 3.89 32.31 1.45
CA TYR A 207 3.22 31.17 0.82
C TYR A 207 2.75 31.58 -0.59
N ILE A 208 3.21 30.87 -1.61
CA ILE A 208 2.74 31.04 -2.99
C ILE A 208 1.82 29.85 -3.28
N LEU A 209 0.54 30.15 -3.50
CA LEU A 209 -0.49 29.16 -3.77
C LEU A 209 -0.99 29.33 -5.20
N ASP A 210 -0.90 28.25 -5.99
CA ASP A 210 -1.44 28.22 -7.35
C ASP A 210 -2.81 27.52 -7.32
N GLU A 211 -3.85 28.25 -7.69
CA GLU A 211 -5.23 27.81 -7.73
C GLU A 211 -5.69 26.96 -6.50
N PRO A 212 -5.50 27.45 -5.25
CA PRO A 212 -5.75 26.66 -4.03
C PRO A 212 -7.22 26.23 -3.86
N SER A 213 -8.14 26.85 -4.58
CA SER A 213 -9.58 26.60 -4.55
C SER A 213 -10.06 25.61 -5.61
N ILE A 214 -9.16 25.03 -6.43
CA ILE A 214 -9.56 24.15 -7.52
C ILE A 214 -10.26 22.89 -6.97
N GLY A 215 -11.45 22.59 -7.53
CA GLY A 215 -12.26 21.44 -7.09
C GLY A 215 -12.97 21.59 -5.73
N LEU A 216 -12.93 22.79 -5.12
CA LEU A 216 -13.73 23.11 -3.94
C LEU A 216 -15.14 23.56 -4.31
N HIS A 217 -16.13 23.12 -3.50
CA HIS A 217 -17.45 23.72 -3.54
C HIS A 217 -17.39 25.17 -3.02
N GLN A 218 -18.28 26.04 -3.47
CA GLN A 218 -18.29 27.48 -3.11
C GLN A 218 -18.28 27.70 -1.59
N ARG A 219 -18.94 26.86 -0.81
CA ARG A 219 -18.97 26.91 0.65
C ARG A 219 -17.57 26.67 1.26
N ASP A 220 -16.81 25.73 0.71
CA ASP A 220 -15.50 25.36 1.23
C ASP A 220 -14.44 26.39 0.82
N ASN A 221 -14.61 27.07 -0.30
CA ASN A 221 -13.80 28.20 -0.69
C ASN A 221 -13.83 29.34 0.34
N VAL A 222 -15.00 29.65 0.89
CA VAL A 222 -15.15 30.68 1.92
C VAL A 222 -14.38 30.28 3.19
N ARG A 223 -14.46 29.02 3.61
CA ARG A 223 -13.73 28.50 4.76
C ARG A 223 -12.23 28.59 4.56
N LEU A 224 -11.74 28.13 3.39
CA LEU A 224 -10.33 28.20 3.05
C LEU A 224 -9.83 29.64 3.06
N ILE A 225 -10.54 30.58 2.45
CA ILE A 225 -10.15 32.01 2.42
C ILE A 225 -10.08 32.57 3.84
N ASN A 226 -10.98 32.19 4.72
CA ASN A 226 -10.94 32.64 6.11
C ASN A 226 -9.73 32.09 6.87
N SER A 227 -9.43 30.79 6.74
CA SER A 227 -8.23 30.18 7.33
C SER A 227 -6.91 30.73 6.78
N LEU A 228 -6.90 31.28 5.57
CA LEU A 228 -5.71 31.93 4.98
C LEU A 228 -5.52 33.36 5.48
N LYS A 229 -6.54 33.97 6.11
CA LYS A 229 -6.49 35.34 6.64
C LYS A 229 -6.15 35.43 8.13
N GLU A 230 -6.34 34.33 8.87
CA GLU A 230 -5.94 34.16 10.27
C GLU A 230 -4.44 33.88 10.38
#